data_20e19f67fe7b9898e6e0e75e1a71a899
#
_entry.id   20e19f67fe7b9898e6e0e75e1a71a899
#
_cell.length_a   1.000
_cell.length_b   1.000
_cell.length_c   1.000
_cell.angle_alpha   90.00
_cell.angle_beta   90.00
_cell.angle_gamma   90.00
#
_symmetry.space_group_name_H-M   'P 1'
#
loop_
_entity.id
_entity.type
_entity.pdbx_description
1 polymer ?
#
loop_
_entity_poly.entity_id
_entity_poly.type
_entity_poly.pdbx_seq_one_letter_code
_entity_poly.pdbx_strand_id
1 'polypeptide(L)'
;MNNSNIIKKYVFLGDTDSINIEIIAKSHNYLRKKIQYIVIGNKKELKEYLVKIKLDIKVNEIIDPISFKNYKKTCINIFNTENTHKEKYMNLLNQINLSNELSCNTKFDLITMPINKSVFKKKIKFNG
;
A
#
# COMPACT_ATOMS: atom_id res chain seq x y z
N MET A 1 3.76 -29.89 1.75
CA MET A 1 2.95 -28.75 2.12
C MET A 1 2.40 -28.07 0.88
N ASN A 2 1.14 -27.80 0.88
CA ASN A 2 0.47 -27.26 -0.27
C ASN A 2 0.51 -25.73 -0.25
N ASN A 3 1.15 -25.12 -1.27
CA ASN A 3 1.27 -23.67 -1.37
C ASN A 3 0.07 -23.00 -2.06
N SER A 4 -0.91 -23.81 -2.49
CA SER A 4 -2.07 -23.27 -3.20
C SER A 4 -2.99 -22.44 -2.30
N ASN A 5 -2.81 -22.50 -0.97
CA ASN A 5 -3.64 -21.79 -0.02
C ASN A 5 -3.02 -20.48 0.46
N ILE A 6 -1.99 -19.98 -0.20
CA ILE A 6 -1.40 -18.70 0.15
C ILE A 6 -2.40 -17.59 -0.18
N ILE A 7 -2.78 -16.84 0.85
CA ILE A 7 -3.69 -15.70 0.70
C ILE A 7 -2.89 -14.50 0.23
N LYS A 8 -3.31 -13.89 -0.86
CA LYS A 8 -2.69 -12.69 -1.42
C LYS A 8 -3.65 -11.52 -1.32
N LYS A 9 -3.13 -10.37 -0.93
CA LYS A 9 -3.92 -9.15 -0.76
C LYS A 9 -3.17 -7.94 -1.26
N TYR A 10 -3.91 -6.90 -1.61
CA TYR A 10 -3.36 -5.57 -1.86
C TYR A 10 -3.74 -4.66 -0.71
N VAL A 11 -2.84 -3.74 -0.36
CA VAL A 11 -3.09 -2.76 0.67
C VAL A 11 -2.88 -1.38 0.08
N PHE A 12 -3.97 -0.61 -0.06
CA PHE A 12 -3.88 0.79 -0.45
C PHE A 12 -3.35 1.57 0.75
N LEU A 13 -2.17 2.19 0.59
CA LEU A 13 -1.47 2.86 1.69
C LEU A 13 -2.25 4.04 2.27
N GLY A 14 -2.94 4.78 1.40
CA GLY A 14 -3.70 5.92 1.86
C GLY A 14 -2.82 7.11 2.19
N ASP A 15 -3.20 7.84 3.23
CA ASP A 15 -2.52 9.06 3.60
C ASP A 15 -1.21 8.76 4.35
N THR A 16 -0.09 9.20 3.78
CA THR A 16 1.24 8.95 4.36
C THR A 16 1.58 9.92 5.51
N ASP A 17 0.75 10.95 5.71
CA ASP A 17 0.91 11.85 6.86
C ASP A 17 0.20 11.33 8.11
N SER A 18 -0.40 10.15 8.03
CA SER A 18 -1.14 9.53 9.11
C SER A 18 -0.36 8.37 9.71
N ILE A 19 -0.98 7.68 10.67
CA ILE A 19 -0.38 6.51 11.33
C ILE A 19 -0.43 5.25 10.45
N ASN A 20 -0.90 5.34 9.21
CA ASN A 20 -1.08 4.18 8.35
C ASN A 20 0.21 3.37 8.17
N ILE A 21 1.32 4.04 7.90
CA ILE A 21 2.61 3.37 7.71
C ILE A 21 3.06 2.70 9.02
N GLU A 22 2.86 3.37 10.14
CA GLU A 22 3.23 2.80 11.44
C GLU A 22 2.43 1.52 11.71
N ILE A 23 1.14 1.51 11.40
CA ILE A 23 0.28 0.35 11.58
C ILE A 23 0.80 -0.82 10.71
N ILE A 24 1.07 -0.56 9.45
CA ILE A 24 1.59 -1.59 8.53
C ILE A 24 2.92 -2.12 9.04
N ALA A 25 3.83 -1.22 9.40
CA ALA A 25 5.17 -1.60 9.83
C ALA A 25 5.15 -2.44 11.11
N LYS A 26 4.35 -2.04 12.08
CA LYS A 26 4.25 -2.76 13.35
C LYS A 26 3.53 -4.09 13.21
N SER A 27 2.65 -4.21 12.22
CA SER A 27 1.92 -5.46 11.96
C SER A 27 2.68 -6.40 11.03
N HIS A 28 3.74 -5.95 10.39
CA HIS A 28 4.41 -6.70 9.33
C HIS A 28 4.87 -8.09 9.76
N ASN A 29 5.53 -8.20 10.91
CA ASN A 29 6.03 -9.50 11.38
C ASN A 29 4.93 -10.53 11.61
N TYR A 30 3.77 -10.07 12.01
CA TYR A 30 2.60 -10.95 12.17
C TYR A 30 1.98 -11.28 10.81
N LEU A 31 1.74 -10.25 10.00
CA LEU A 31 1.05 -10.41 8.71
C LEU A 31 1.82 -11.29 7.74
N ARG A 32 3.13 -11.15 7.66
CA ARG A 32 3.94 -11.93 6.70
C ARG A 32 3.89 -13.43 6.93
N LYS A 33 3.48 -13.85 8.12
CA LYS A 33 3.30 -15.28 8.43
C LYS A 33 1.95 -15.81 7.98
N LYS A 34 0.99 -14.94 7.74
CA LYS A 34 -0.39 -15.30 7.42
C LYS A 34 -0.74 -15.07 5.96
N ILE A 35 -0.25 -14.00 5.39
CA ILE A 35 -0.61 -13.58 4.03
C ILE A 35 0.61 -13.07 3.29
N GLN A 36 0.49 -13.00 1.96
CA GLN A 36 1.36 -12.19 1.13
C GLN A 36 0.60 -10.93 0.78
N TYR A 37 1.20 -9.76 0.98
CA TYR A 37 0.53 -8.52 0.66
C TYR A 37 1.48 -7.55 -0.02
N ILE A 38 0.93 -6.80 -0.97
CA ILE A 38 1.66 -5.74 -1.66
C ILE A 38 0.99 -4.42 -1.31
N VAL A 39 1.79 -3.48 -0.82
CA VAL A 39 1.34 -2.12 -0.55
C VAL A 39 1.32 -1.36 -1.88
N ILE A 40 0.23 -0.65 -2.15
CA ILE A 40 0.12 0.24 -3.30
C ILE A 40 0.28 1.66 -2.79
N GLY A 41 1.36 2.31 -3.17
CA GLY A 41 1.67 3.64 -2.68
C GLY A 41 3.00 4.13 -3.22
N ASN A 42 3.49 5.23 -2.65
CA ASN A 42 4.77 5.81 -3.07
C ASN A 42 5.89 5.27 -2.20
N LYS A 43 6.86 4.61 -2.83
CA LYS A 43 7.98 3.98 -2.13
C LYS A 43 8.82 4.97 -1.34
N LYS A 44 9.08 6.13 -1.93
CA LYS A 44 9.90 7.16 -1.28
C LYS A 44 9.26 7.64 0.01
N GLU A 45 7.95 7.90 -0.03
CA GLU A 45 7.21 8.34 1.15
C GLU A 45 7.20 7.26 2.24
N LEU A 46 7.02 6.00 1.85
CA LEU A 46 7.07 4.88 2.78
C LEU A 46 8.42 4.82 3.48
N LYS A 47 9.50 4.88 2.71
CA LYS A 47 10.85 4.78 3.27
C LYS A 47 11.18 5.97 4.18
N GLU A 48 10.80 7.17 3.79
CA GLU A 48 11.03 8.37 4.59
C GLU A 48 10.30 8.30 5.93
N TYR A 49 9.07 7.82 5.92
CA TYR A 49 8.31 7.70 7.16
C TYR A 49 8.89 6.62 8.08
N LEU A 50 9.34 5.49 7.53
CA LEU A 50 9.97 4.44 8.34
C LEU A 50 11.22 4.97 9.06
N VAL A 51 12.02 5.78 8.38
CA VAL A 51 13.17 6.44 9.00
C VAL A 51 12.71 7.37 10.13
N LYS A 52 11.67 8.15 9.87
CA LYS A 52 11.12 9.10 10.84
C LYS A 52 10.67 8.42 12.13
N ILE A 53 10.03 7.27 12.02
CA ILE A 53 9.54 6.53 13.20
C ILE A 53 10.57 5.53 13.73
N LYS A 54 11.77 5.52 13.16
CA LYS A 54 12.92 4.71 13.61
C LYS A 54 12.66 3.21 13.57
N LEU A 55 11.95 2.77 12.54
CA LEU A 55 11.75 1.33 12.29
C LEU A 55 12.62 0.89 11.13
N ASP A 56 13.50 -0.09 11.42
CA ASP A 56 14.44 -0.62 10.43
C ASP A 56 13.82 -1.83 9.73
N ILE A 57 12.91 -1.55 8.81
CA ILE A 57 12.27 -2.59 7.99
C ILE A 57 12.64 -2.33 6.54
N LYS A 58 13.14 -3.36 5.87
CA LYS A 58 13.52 -3.24 4.47
C LYS A 58 12.27 -3.17 3.58
N VAL A 59 12.37 -2.37 2.54
CA VAL A 59 11.30 -2.19 1.56
C VAL A 59 11.76 -2.77 0.24
N ASN A 60 10.93 -3.62 -0.36
CA ASN A 60 11.20 -4.24 -1.65
C ASN A 60 10.20 -3.73 -2.67
N GLU A 61 10.69 -3.20 -3.78
CA GLU A 61 9.82 -2.73 -4.86
C GLU A 61 9.40 -3.90 -5.74
N ILE A 62 8.09 -4.08 -5.86
CA ILE A 62 7.51 -5.13 -6.70
C ILE A 62 7.49 -4.68 -8.16
N ILE A 63 7.90 -5.56 -9.06
CA ILE A 63 7.93 -5.29 -10.49
C ILE A 63 6.58 -5.62 -11.12
N ASP A 64 6.02 -6.78 -10.77
CA ASP A 64 4.73 -7.22 -11.31
C ASP A 64 3.77 -7.53 -10.17
N PRO A 65 2.80 -6.63 -9.92
CA PRO A 65 1.87 -6.82 -8.81
C PRO A 65 0.80 -7.88 -9.08
N ILE A 66 0.66 -8.34 -10.32
CA ILE A 66 -0.33 -9.38 -10.65
C ILE A 66 0.22 -10.75 -10.28
N SER A 67 1.46 -11.05 -10.68
CA SER A 67 2.09 -12.34 -10.41
C SER A 67 2.85 -12.40 -9.10
N PHE A 68 3.00 -11.26 -8.40
CA PHE A 68 3.83 -11.14 -7.20
C PHE A 68 5.30 -11.49 -7.47
N LYS A 69 5.75 -11.29 -8.71
CA LYS A 69 7.15 -11.53 -9.08
C LYS A 69 8.08 -10.69 -8.23
N ASN A 70 9.17 -11.27 -7.79
CA ASN A 70 10.19 -10.73 -6.89
C ASN A 70 9.67 -10.36 -5.49
N TYR A 71 8.57 -10.95 -5.06
CA TYR A 71 8.07 -10.78 -3.68
C TYR A 71 9.09 -11.29 -2.67
N LYS A 72 9.35 -10.53 -1.63
CA LYS A 72 10.30 -10.88 -0.56
C LYS A 72 9.59 -10.90 0.79
N LYS A 73 9.44 -12.08 1.35
CA LYS A 73 8.67 -12.30 2.58
C LYS A 73 9.16 -11.47 3.78
N THR A 74 10.47 -11.19 3.83
CA THR A 74 11.06 -10.46 4.96
C THR A 74 10.96 -8.94 4.82
N CYS A 75 10.53 -8.45 3.67
CA CYS A 75 10.43 -7.01 3.39
C CYS A 75 8.97 -6.56 3.34
N ILE A 76 8.75 -5.26 3.52
CA ILE A 76 7.48 -4.68 3.12
C ILE A 76 7.55 -4.52 1.60
N ASN A 77 6.66 -5.20 0.90
CA ASN A 77 6.64 -5.18 -0.55
C ASN A 77 5.70 -4.09 -1.04
N ILE A 78 6.18 -3.23 -1.92
CA ILE A 78 5.41 -2.10 -2.42
C ILE A 78 5.44 -2.06 -3.94
N PHE A 79 4.28 -1.84 -4.54
CA PHE A 79 4.20 -1.46 -5.94
C PHE A 79 4.18 0.06 -5.99
N ASN A 80 5.28 0.63 -6.49
CA ASN A 80 5.50 2.07 -6.43
C ASN A 80 4.57 2.82 -7.37
N THR A 81 3.94 3.88 -6.85
CA THR A 81 3.17 4.83 -7.64
C THR A 81 3.85 6.19 -7.55
N GLU A 82 4.10 6.79 -8.72
CA GLU A 82 4.74 8.10 -8.75
C GLU A 82 3.76 9.20 -8.38
N ASN A 83 4.23 10.18 -7.62
CA ASN A 83 3.47 11.37 -7.29
C ASN A 83 3.65 12.40 -8.41
N THR A 84 2.85 12.25 -9.47
CA THR A 84 2.96 13.08 -10.68
C THR A 84 2.16 14.37 -10.60
N HIS A 85 1.27 14.49 -9.61
CA HIS A 85 0.43 15.67 -9.44
C HIS A 85 0.87 16.49 -8.24
N LYS A 86 0.73 17.82 -8.36
CA LYS A 86 0.98 18.72 -7.23
C LYS A 86 -0.06 18.51 -6.13
N GLU A 87 -1.28 18.22 -6.53
CA GLU A 87 -2.40 18.01 -5.60
C GLU A 87 -2.34 16.60 -5.02
N LYS A 88 -2.25 16.53 -3.70
CA LYS A 88 -2.17 15.27 -2.99
C LYS A 88 -3.36 14.35 -3.30
N TYR A 89 -4.56 14.93 -3.38
CA TYR A 89 -5.76 14.13 -3.63
C TYR A 89 -5.72 13.43 -4.99
N MET A 90 -5.10 14.05 -6.00
CA MET A 90 -4.98 13.44 -7.32
C MET A 90 -4.08 12.22 -7.29
N ASN A 91 -2.99 12.30 -6.55
CA ASN A 91 -2.10 11.15 -6.37
C ASN A 91 -2.82 10.02 -5.64
N LEU A 92 -3.60 10.35 -4.61
CA LEU A 92 -4.37 9.36 -3.87
C LEU A 92 -5.45 8.72 -4.73
N LEU A 93 -6.15 9.52 -5.56
CA LEU A 93 -7.14 8.98 -6.49
C LEU A 93 -6.51 7.99 -7.47
N ASN A 94 -5.34 8.33 -8.01
CA ASN A 94 -4.63 7.42 -8.91
C ASN A 94 -4.26 6.12 -8.21
N GLN A 95 -3.80 6.20 -6.98
CA GLN A 95 -3.43 5.03 -6.20
C GLN A 95 -4.64 4.13 -5.91
N ILE A 96 -5.75 4.71 -5.50
CA ILE A 96 -6.94 3.90 -5.19
C ILE A 96 -7.53 3.29 -6.46
N ASN A 97 -7.53 4.01 -7.57
CA ASN A 97 -8.02 3.49 -8.84
C ASN A 97 -7.15 2.31 -9.31
N LEU A 98 -5.84 2.43 -9.21
CA LEU A 98 -4.92 1.34 -9.54
C LEU A 98 -5.16 0.14 -8.62
N SER A 99 -5.32 0.39 -7.32
CA SER A 99 -5.56 -0.67 -6.34
C SER A 99 -6.85 -1.44 -6.66
N ASN A 100 -7.91 -0.72 -6.98
CA ASN A 100 -9.19 -1.33 -7.36
C ASN A 100 -9.05 -2.15 -8.64
N GLU A 101 -8.33 -1.62 -9.62
CA GLU A 101 -8.12 -2.33 -10.88
C GLU A 101 -7.37 -3.63 -10.67
N LEU A 102 -6.30 -3.61 -9.88
CA LEU A 102 -5.53 -4.81 -9.56
C LEU A 102 -6.40 -5.84 -8.83
N SER A 103 -7.17 -5.40 -7.85
CA SER A 103 -8.04 -6.29 -7.09
C SER A 103 -9.11 -6.93 -7.98
N CYS A 104 -9.72 -6.15 -8.87
CA CYS A 104 -10.73 -6.66 -9.79
C CYS A 104 -10.13 -7.68 -10.77
N ASN A 105 -8.94 -7.41 -11.29
CA ASN A 105 -8.32 -8.28 -12.29
C ASN A 105 -7.81 -9.58 -11.69
N THR A 106 -7.32 -9.56 -10.46
CA THR A 106 -6.73 -10.74 -9.82
C THR A 106 -7.68 -11.48 -8.89
N LYS A 107 -8.77 -10.86 -8.48
CA LYS A 107 -9.69 -11.35 -7.45
C LYS A 107 -9.06 -11.41 -6.05
N PHE A 108 -7.88 -10.81 -5.86
CA PHE A 108 -7.30 -10.68 -4.53
C PHE A 108 -7.97 -9.51 -3.80
N ASP A 109 -8.24 -9.70 -2.51
CA ASP A 109 -8.89 -8.67 -1.70
C ASP A 109 -8.03 -7.42 -1.59
N LEU A 110 -8.69 -6.28 -1.58
CA LEU A 110 -8.07 -4.99 -1.36
C LEU A 110 -8.42 -4.48 0.04
N ILE A 111 -7.38 -4.18 0.82
CA ILE A 111 -7.52 -3.51 2.11
C ILE A 111 -7.20 -2.04 1.89
N THR A 112 -8.11 -1.16 2.29
CA THR A 112 -7.89 0.28 2.16
C THR A 112 -7.57 0.86 3.52
N MET A 113 -6.42 1.55 3.61
CA MET A 113 -6.08 2.29 4.81
C MET A 113 -6.80 3.64 4.80
N PRO A 114 -7.09 4.20 5.98
CA PRO A 114 -7.81 5.48 6.05
C PRO A 114 -7.11 6.61 5.31
N ILE A 115 -7.90 7.53 4.76
CA ILE A 115 -7.40 8.76 4.16
C ILE A 115 -8.02 9.95 4.90
N ASN A 116 -7.29 11.08 4.89
CA ASN A 116 -7.81 12.30 5.47
C ASN A 116 -8.81 12.92 4.50
N LYS A 117 -10.08 12.86 4.85
CA LYS A 117 -11.16 13.37 4.00
C LYS A 117 -11.04 14.85 3.68
N SER A 118 -10.37 15.63 4.53
CA SER A 118 -10.19 17.06 4.29
C SER A 118 -9.38 17.33 3.02
N VAL A 119 -8.55 16.40 2.58
CA VAL A 119 -7.79 16.50 1.34
C VAL A 119 -8.75 16.56 0.14
N PHE A 120 -9.85 15.84 0.21
CA PHE A 120 -10.84 15.78 -0.87
C PHE A 120 -11.90 16.89 -0.74
N LYS A 121 -12.33 17.21 0.47
CA LYS A 121 -13.38 18.19 0.73
C LYS A 121 -13.09 19.57 0.14
N LYS A 122 -11.82 19.94 0.05
CA LYS A 122 -11.41 21.24 -0.49
C LYS A 122 -11.55 21.33 -2.00
N LYS A 123 -11.60 20.22 -2.70
CA LYS A 123 -11.55 20.15 -4.16
C LYS A 123 -12.83 19.60 -4.77
N ILE A 124 -13.44 18.65 -4.11
CA ILE A 124 -14.69 18.03 -4.54
C ILE A 124 -15.59 17.87 -3.31
N LYS A 125 -16.90 17.86 -3.54
CA LYS A 125 -17.83 17.57 -2.46
C LYS A 125 -17.76 16.09 -2.15
N PHE A 126 -17.15 15.77 -1.04
CA PHE A 126 -16.95 14.39 -0.62
C PHE A 126 -17.89 14.09 0.55
N ASN A 127 -18.90 13.26 0.30
CA ASN A 127 -19.95 12.93 1.25
C ASN A 127 -19.71 11.53 1.85
N GLY A 128 -18.53 11.27 2.19
CA GLY A 128 -18.19 9.96 2.70
C GLY A 128 -18.05 9.87 4.21
#